data_6cc65cfda9890cb4a8de4341357dc9ff
#
_entry.id   6cc65cfda9890cb4a8de4341357dc9ff
#
_cell.length_a   1.000
_cell.length_b   1.000
_cell.length_c   1.000
_cell.angle_alpha   90.00
_cell.angle_beta   90.00
_cell.angle_gamma   90.00
#
_symmetry.space_group_name_H-M   'P 1'
#
loop_
_entity.id
_entity.type
_entity.pdbx_description
1 polymer ?
#
loop_
_entity_poly.entity_id
_entity_poly.type
_entity_poly.pdbx_seq_one_letter_code
_entity_poly.pdbx_strand_id
1 'polypeptide(L)' 'MVRAIILVKSPKKLIAARLRKINKISDSFPVSGQFDAVAIIDVKILSEIKDITTEIQLISGVERTETMIEVQ' A
#
# COMPACT_ATOMS: atom_id res chain seq x y z
N MET A 1 -6.19 1.71 -17.16
CA MET A 1 -6.09 1.83 -15.71
C MET A 1 -5.09 0.83 -15.19
N VAL A 2 -4.33 1.21 -14.21
CA VAL A 2 -3.27 0.36 -13.66
C VAL A 2 -3.64 -0.05 -12.25
N ARG A 3 -3.67 -1.36 -11.98
CA ARG A 3 -3.96 -1.89 -10.65
C ARG A 3 -2.67 -2.42 -10.02
N ALA A 4 -2.55 -2.21 -8.71
CA ALA A 4 -1.39 -2.69 -7.99
C ALA A 4 -1.76 -3.05 -6.57
N ILE A 5 -0.91 -3.88 -5.97
CA ILE A 5 -1.01 -4.26 -4.57
C ILE A 5 0.28 -3.82 -3.90
N ILE A 6 0.16 -3.12 -2.78
CA ILE A 6 1.32 -2.74 -2.00
C ILE A 6 1.28 -3.49 -0.68
N LEU A 7 2.29 -4.31 -0.46
CA LEU A 7 2.46 -5.05 0.78
C LEU A 7 3.27 -4.19 1.74
N VAL A 8 2.80 -4.07 2.98
CA VAL A 8 3.42 -3.17 3.95
C VAL A 8 3.82 -3.95 5.19
N LYS A 9 5.07 -3.80 5.60
CA LYS A 9 5.56 -4.36 6.85
C LYS A 9 5.67 -3.26 7.88
N SER A 10 4.95 -3.42 9.00
CA SER A 10 4.98 -2.45 10.08
C SER A 10 4.55 -3.12 11.37
N PRO A 11 5.26 -2.88 12.48
CA PRO A 11 4.85 -3.42 13.77
C PRO A 11 3.67 -2.66 14.38
N LYS A 12 3.27 -1.56 13.76
CA LYS A 12 2.20 -0.74 14.32
C LYS A 12 0.84 -1.37 14.10
N LYS A 13 0.04 -1.42 15.16
CA LYS A 13 -1.33 -1.87 15.07
C LYS A 13 -2.12 -0.88 14.22
N LEU A 14 -3.12 -1.39 13.52
CA LEU A 14 -4.03 -0.58 12.73
C LEU A 14 -3.36 0.11 11.54
N ILE A 15 -2.23 -0.43 11.06
CA ILE A 15 -1.58 0.13 9.89
C ILE A 15 -2.52 0.13 8.67
N ALA A 16 -3.36 -0.91 8.54
CA ALA A 16 -4.31 -0.98 7.43
C ALA A 16 -5.30 0.18 7.48
N ALA A 17 -5.75 0.57 8.68
CA ALA A 17 -6.65 1.71 8.83
C ALA A 17 -5.97 3.02 8.43
N ARG A 18 -4.67 3.14 8.72
CA ARG A 18 -3.88 4.30 8.29
C ARG A 18 -3.80 4.36 6.77
N LEU A 19 -3.59 3.21 6.14
CA LEU A 19 -3.48 3.14 4.68
C LEU A 19 -4.79 3.56 4.01
N ARG A 20 -5.93 3.19 4.58
CA ARG A 20 -7.23 3.57 4.01
C ARG A 20 -7.45 5.06 3.93
N LYS A 21 -6.76 5.83 4.75
CA LYS A 21 -6.90 7.28 4.76
C LYS A 21 -6.16 7.95 3.61
N ILE A 22 -5.28 7.23 2.95
CA ILE A 22 -4.56 7.76 1.81
C ILE A 22 -5.49 7.80 0.61
N ASN A 23 -5.59 8.97 -0.01
CA ASN A 23 -6.39 9.13 -1.22
C ASN A 23 -5.86 8.18 -2.30
N LYS A 24 -6.74 7.63 -3.12
CA LYS A 24 -6.42 6.70 -4.20
C LYS A 24 -6.16 5.26 -3.77
N ILE A 25 -6.09 4.97 -2.50
CA ILE A 25 -6.12 3.59 -2.04
C ILE A 25 -7.58 3.15 -2.01
N SER A 26 -7.91 2.15 -2.81
CA SER A 26 -9.30 1.70 -2.94
C SER A 26 -9.68 0.74 -1.82
N ASP A 27 -8.74 -0.01 -1.29
CA ASP A 27 -9.00 -0.88 -0.16
C ASP A 27 -7.71 -1.19 0.58
N SER A 28 -7.84 -1.56 1.85
CA SER A 28 -6.71 -1.94 2.67
C SER A 28 -7.20 -2.86 3.77
N PHE A 29 -6.42 -3.88 4.07
CA PHE A 29 -6.77 -4.84 5.11
C PHE A 29 -5.51 -5.44 5.74
N PRO A 30 -5.60 -5.90 7.00
CA PRO A 30 -4.46 -6.53 7.64
C PRO A 30 -4.27 -7.95 7.12
N VAL A 31 -3.02 -8.41 7.16
CA VAL A 31 -2.66 -9.77 6.79
C VAL A 31 -1.65 -10.28 7.81
N SER A 32 -1.42 -11.59 7.80
CA SER A 32 -0.38 -12.20 8.60
C SER A 32 0.69 -12.80 7.70
N GLY A 33 1.88 -13.02 8.24
CA GLY A 33 3.00 -13.58 7.49
C GLY A 33 4.15 -12.60 7.43
N GLN A 34 4.78 -12.50 6.26
CA GLN A 34 5.93 -11.63 6.08
C GLN A 34 5.56 -10.14 6.06
N PHE A 35 4.30 -9.83 5.81
CA PHE A 35 3.82 -8.46 5.78
C PHE A 35 2.62 -8.33 6.72
N ASP A 36 2.29 -7.11 7.07
CA ASP A 36 1.26 -6.84 8.07
C ASP A 36 0.00 -6.24 7.49
N ALA A 37 0.08 -5.64 6.32
CA ALA A 37 -1.07 -5.05 5.67
C ALA A 37 -0.92 -5.06 4.16
N VAL A 38 -2.06 -4.97 3.49
CA VAL A 38 -2.12 -4.89 2.02
C VAL A 38 -2.94 -3.66 1.67
N ALA A 39 -2.45 -2.89 0.70
CA ALA A 39 -3.20 -1.79 0.10
C ALA A 39 -3.45 -2.12 -1.36
N ILE A 40 -4.68 -1.92 -1.81
CA ILE A 40 -5.05 -2.12 -3.20
C ILE A 40 -5.28 -0.77 -3.82
N ILE A 41 -4.64 -0.52 -4.97
CA ILE A 41 -4.75 0.75 -5.66
C ILE A 41 -5.12 0.53 -7.12
N ASP A 42 -5.85 1.49 -7.68
CA ASP A 42 -6.25 1.49 -9.07
C ASP A 42 -6.10 2.93 -9.56
N VAL A 43 -5.13 3.18 -10.40
CA VAL A 43 -4.78 4.52 -10.84
C VAL A 43 -4.76 4.59 -12.36
N LYS A 44 -4.73 5.80 -12.89
CA LYS A 44 -4.77 6.00 -14.34
C LYS A 44 -3.41 5.81 -14.98
N ILE A 45 -2.36 6.20 -14.31
CA ILE A 45 -1.00 6.13 -14.87
C ILE A 45 -0.03 5.56 -13.85
N LEU A 46 1.03 4.95 -14.36
CA LEU A 46 1.99 4.23 -13.53
C LEU A 46 2.70 5.13 -12.52
N SER A 47 2.99 6.37 -12.88
CA SER A 47 3.71 7.28 -11.97
C SER A 47 2.94 7.55 -10.68
N GLU A 48 1.62 7.43 -10.68
CA GLU A 48 0.82 7.61 -9.47
C GLU A 48 1.10 6.53 -8.44
N ILE A 49 1.48 5.34 -8.88
CA ILE A 49 1.84 4.25 -7.96
C ILE A 49 3.08 4.63 -7.17
N LYS A 50 4.07 5.24 -7.82
CA LYS A 50 5.28 5.70 -7.15
C LYS A 50 4.95 6.75 -6.08
N ASP A 51 4.05 7.66 -6.39
CA ASP A 51 3.66 8.71 -5.45
C ASP A 51 2.99 8.10 -4.22
N ILE A 52 2.09 7.15 -4.43
CA ILE A 52 1.40 6.49 -3.33
C ILE A 52 2.39 5.69 -2.48
N THR A 53 3.30 4.97 -3.12
CA THR A 53 4.31 4.18 -2.41
C THR A 53 5.17 5.09 -1.54
N THR A 54 5.58 6.23 -2.07
CA THR A 54 6.37 7.21 -1.32
C THR A 54 5.59 7.70 -0.09
N GLU A 55 4.32 7.98 -0.28
CA GLU A 55 3.47 8.44 0.81
C GLU A 55 3.35 7.39 1.91
N ILE A 56 3.21 6.11 1.52
CA ILE A 56 3.16 5.02 2.48
C ILE A 56 4.47 4.91 3.24
N GLN A 57 5.59 5.02 2.56
CA GLN A 57 6.90 4.90 3.19
C GLN A 57 7.19 6.02 4.18
N LEU A 58 6.50 7.15 4.06
CA LEU A 58 6.63 8.25 5.01
C LEU A 58 5.82 8.05 6.29
N ILE A 59 4.96 7.04 6.33
CA ILE A 59 4.19 6.75 7.54
C ILE A 59 5.14 6.21 8.61
N SER A 60 5.08 6.82 9.80
CA SER A 60 5.92 6.38 10.91
C SER A 60 5.66 4.92 11.24
N GLY A 61 6.72 4.13 11.34
CA GLY A 61 6.62 2.71 11.68
C GLY A 61 6.61 1.77 10.49
N VAL A 62 6.49 2.29 9.27
CA VAL A 62 6.58 1.43 8.08
C VAL A 62 8.05 1.06 7.87
N GLU A 63 8.33 -0.24 7.91
CA GLU A 63 9.69 -0.75 7.79
C GLU A 63 10.06 -1.10 6.36
N ARG A 64 9.10 -1.65 5.62
CA ARG A 64 9.37 -2.13 4.27
C ARG A 64 8.07 -2.19 3.49
N THR A 65 8.15 -1.92 2.20
CA THR A 65 7.02 -2.08 1.29
C THR A 65 7.46 -2.89 0.08
N GLU A 66 6.50 -3.59 -0.52
CA GLU A 66 6.73 -4.30 -1.77
C GLU A 66 5.52 -4.06 -2.66
N THR A 67 5.77 -3.61 -3.87
CA THR A 67 4.71 -3.26 -4.81
C THR A 67 4.64 -4.31 -5.91
N MET A 68 3.45 -4.84 -6.15
CA MET A 68 3.20 -5.76 -7.26
C MET A 68 2.16 -5.12 -8.17
N ILE A 69 2.53 -4.98 -9.44
CA ILE A 69 1.68 -4.34 -10.44
C ILE A 69 1.01 -5.42 -11.27
N GLU A 70 -0.30 -5.28 -11.48
CA GLU A 70 -1.03 -6.23 -12.28
C GLU A 70 -0.50 -6.27 -13.71
N VAL A 71 -0.30 -7.46 -14.23
CA VAL A 71 0.15 -7.69 -15.61
C VAL A 71 -0.98 -8.35 -16.38
N GLN A 72 -1.24 -7.85 -17.58
CA GLN A 72 -2.28 -8.40 -18.44
C GLN A 72 -1.72 -9.19 -19.60
#